data_882aae0fe0c25099491a788940e8bffc
#
_entry.id   882aae0fe0c25099491a788940e8bffc
#
_cell.length_a   1.000
_cell.length_b   1.000
_cell.length_c   1.000
_cell.angle_alpha   90.00
_cell.angle_beta   90.00
_cell.angle_gamma   90.00
#
_symmetry.space_group_name_H-M   'P 1'
#
loop_
_entity.id
_entity.type
_entity.pdbx_description
1 polymer ?
#
loop_
_entity_poly.entity_id
_entity_poly.type
_entity_poly.pdbx_seq_one_letter_code
_entity_poly.pdbx_strand_id
1 'polypeptide(L)'
;LHGSQWGIIDPVDTPDGGNVGFHKHLAISTHITSGCSGIPMMKFMRSICKMKLLEECNNKYLFSATKIMVNGAWIGVITNPQETIRIIKKYKRNGLLPIYNSVSWNIKRNEIIIYTDSGRLCRPVFYIDEKNNQSFKRKEIWEKINNKTFTWLNLISGFAKKKDEYYDTNTCRFYTIDELYDTNDFDKLENTEGIIDYLDTAEEETALISNSYEFDKKKPYTHIEIHPSLLLGVMGNQIVFPENNQ
;
A
#
# COMPACT_ATOMS: atom_id res chain seq x y z
N LEU A 1 -1.74 24.27 -1.79
CA LEU A 1 -1.51 22.89 -1.35
C LEU A 1 -2.38 21.94 -2.18
N HIS A 2 -1.81 20.88 -2.71
CA HIS A 2 -2.54 19.85 -3.45
C HIS A 2 -2.89 18.69 -2.50
N GLY A 3 -4.05 18.06 -2.69
CA GLY A 3 -4.50 16.97 -1.82
C GLY A 3 -3.54 15.76 -1.75
N SER A 4 -2.75 15.52 -2.81
CA SER A 4 -1.72 14.47 -2.82
C SER A 4 -0.55 14.70 -1.86
N GLN A 5 -0.43 15.89 -1.27
CA GLN A 5 0.59 16.20 -0.25
C GLN A 5 0.15 15.77 1.16
N TRP A 6 -1.12 15.41 1.35
CA TRP A 6 -1.65 15.01 2.65
C TRP A 6 -0.88 13.83 3.24
N GLY A 7 -0.33 14.02 4.45
CA GLY A 7 0.47 13.00 5.14
C GLY A 7 1.82 12.66 4.52
N ILE A 8 2.20 13.30 3.42
CA ILE A 8 3.47 13.11 2.70
C ILE A 8 4.38 14.32 2.92
N ILE A 9 3.84 15.52 2.76
CA ILE A 9 4.58 16.78 2.92
C ILE A 9 3.95 17.54 4.08
N ASP A 10 4.81 18.07 4.96
CA ASP A 10 4.38 18.90 6.07
C ASP A 10 3.68 20.18 5.55
N PRO A 11 2.42 20.42 5.94
CA PRO A 11 1.68 21.58 5.43
C PRO A 11 2.09 22.91 6.07
N VAL A 12 2.80 22.88 7.22
CA VAL A 12 3.12 24.10 8.00
C VAL A 12 4.58 24.51 7.95
N ASP A 13 5.49 23.59 7.66
CA ASP A 13 6.92 23.87 7.63
C ASP A 13 7.34 24.38 6.24
N THR A 14 7.28 25.69 6.06
CA THR A 14 7.67 26.40 4.84
C THR A 14 8.17 27.80 5.18
N PRO A 15 9.15 28.39 4.42
CA PRO A 15 9.62 29.73 4.63
C PRO A 15 8.54 30.80 4.46
N ASP A 16 8.71 31.93 5.13
CA ASP A 16 7.87 33.12 4.97
C ASP A 16 8.21 33.93 3.73
N GLY A 17 7.26 34.79 3.30
CA GLY A 17 7.46 35.76 2.24
C GLY A 17 7.50 35.18 0.84
N GLY A 18 8.37 35.67 -0.02
CA GLY A 18 8.43 35.31 -1.44
C GLY A 18 8.79 33.85 -1.73
N ASN A 19 9.29 33.13 -0.73
CA ASN A 19 9.71 31.72 -0.84
C ASN A 19 8.66 30.72 -0.30
N VAL A 20 7.47 31.17 0.08
CA VAL A 20 6.39 30.32 0.58
C VAL A 20 6.08 29.21 -0.43
N GLY A 21 6.14 27.97 0.03
CA GLY A 21 5.84 26.77 -0.77
C GLY A 21 6.97 26.27 -1.69
N PHE A 22 8.08 27.02 -1.85
CA PHE A 22 9.24 26.53 -2.61
C PHE A 22 10.07 25.51 -1.83
N HIS A 23 10.26 25.73 -0.54
CA HIS A 23 10.89 24.77 0.35
C HIS A 23 9.82 23.96 1.06
N LYS A 24 9.97 22.65 1.02
CA LYS A 24 9.03 21.70 1.61
C LYS A 24 9.78 20.68 2.45
N HIS A 25 9.12 20.20 3.48
CA HIS A 25 9.65 19.17 4.36
C HIS A 25 8.72 17.95 4.35
N LEU A 26 9.30 16.76 4.50
CA LEU A 26 8.51 15.53 4.55
C LEU A 26 7.79 15.42 5.90
N ALA A 27 6.58 14.85 5.87
CA ALA A 27 5.90 14.43 7.08
C ALA A 27 6.70 13.31 7.78
N ILE A 28 6.54 13.20 9.11
CA ILE A 28 7.42 12.37 9.95
C ILE A 28 7.40 10.88 9.58
N SER A 29 6.30 10.37 9.07
CA SER A 29 6.13 8.96 8.69
C SER A 29 6.41 8.68 7.22
N THR A 30 6.72 9.70 6.44
CA THR A 30 6.94 9.54 5.00
C THR A 30 8.19 8.74 4.73
N HIS A 31 8.07 7.77 3.83
CA HIS A 31 9.15 6.92 3.38
C HIS A 31 9.36 7.07 1.87
N ILE A 32 10.60 7.04 1.43
CA ILE A 32 10.97 7.05 0.02
C ILE A 32 11.22 5.61 -0.40
N THR A 33 10.49 5.14 -1.41
CA THR A 33 10.55 3.74 -1.82
C THR A 33 11.91 3.39 -2.43
N SER A 34 12.42 2.22 -2.07
CA SER A 34 13.47 1.52 -2.83
C SER A 34 12.83 0.75 -3.97
N GLY A 35 13.43 0.82 -5.16
CA GLY A 35 12.88 0.18 -6.36
C GLY A 35 13.18 -1.30 -6.43
N CYS A 36 12.33 -2.00 -7.17
CA CYS A 36 12.52 -3.39 -7.53
C CYS A 36 12.21 -3.62 -9.02
N SER A 37 12.73 -4.72 -9.56
CA SER A 37 12.41 -5.11 -10.93
C SER A 37 10.92 -5.40 -11.10
N GLY A 38 10.32 -4.94 -12.18
CA GLY A 38 8.93 -5.27 -12.55
C GLY A 38 8.76 -6.69 -13.09
N ILE A 39 9.84 -7.38 -13.49
CA ILE A 39 9.76 -8.71 -14.12
C ILE A 39 9.13 -9.76 -13.21
N PRO A 40 9.52 -9.91 -11.94
CA PRO A 40 8.85 -10.83 -11.03
C PRO A 40 7.38 -10.51 -10.82
N MET A 41 7.01 -9.21 -10.79
CA MET A 41 5.62 -8.80 -10.70
C MET A 41 4.80 -9.22 -11.92
N MET A 42 5.37 -9.12 -13.12
CA MET A 42 4.71 -9.62 -14.35
C MET A 42 4.50 -11.14 -14.29
N LYS A 43 5.50 -11.90 -13.84
CA LYS A 43 5.38 -13.35 -13.65
C LYS A 43 4.31 -13.71 -12.62
N PHE A 44 4.27 -12.99 -11.50
CA PHE A 44 3.24 -13.14 -10.48
C PHE A 44 1.83 -12.90 -11.06
N MET A 45 1.65 -11.80 -11.80
CA MET A 45 0.38 -11.47 -12.44
C MET A 45 -0.08 -12.55 -13.41
N ARG A 46 0.84 -13.14 -14.18
CA ARG A 46 0.51 -14.19 -15.13
C ARG A 46 0.13 -15.50 -14.45
N SER A 47 0.88 -15.94 -13.44
CA SER A 47 0.71 -17.25 -12.82
C SER A 47 -0.42 -17.28 -11.79
N ILE A 48 -0.51 -16.27 -10.92
CA ILE A 48 -1.46 -16.23 -9.81
C ILE A 48 -2.74 -15.49 -10.19
N CYS A 49 -2.61 -14.30 -10.78
CA CYS A 49 -3.78 -13.50 -11.17
C CYS A 49 -4.36 -13.89 -12.54
N LYS A 50 -3.80 -14.88 -13.21
CA LYS A 50 -4.27 -15.39 -14.52
C LYS A 50 -4.35 -14.30 -15.60
N MET A 51 -3.42 -13.34 -15.57
CA MET A 51 -3.30 -12.30 -16.58
C MET A 51 -3.01 -12.92 -17.95
N LYS A 52 -3.69 -12.42 -18.98
CA LYS A 52 -3.39 -12.76 -20.38
C LYS A 52 -2.48 -11.72 -20.98
N LEU A 53 -1.47 -12.17 -21.76
CA LEU A 53 -0.61 -11.28 -22.51
C LEU A 53 -1.38 -10.65 -23.69
N LEU A 54 -0.91 -9.51 -24.18
CA LEU A 54 -1.54 -8.80 -25.29
C LEU A 54 -1.59 -9.66 -26.56
N GLU A 55 -0.53 -10.43 -26.79
CA GLU A 55 -0.39 -11.31 -27.95
C GLU A 55 -1.40 -12.49 -27.94
N GLU A 56 -1.87 -12.86 -26.78
CA GLU A 56 -2.82 -13.98 -26.58
C GLU A 56 -4.28 -13.55 -26.75
N CYS A 57 -4.54 -12.25 -26.95
CA CYS A 57 -5.87 -11.67 -26.87
C CYS A 57 -6.37 -11.18 -28.22
N ASN A 58 -7.67 -11.43 -28.48
CA ASN A 58 -8.36 -10.86 -29.63
C ASN A 58 -8.72 -9.37 -29.35
N ASN A 59 -8.76 -8.54 -30.38
CA ASN A 59 -9.08 -7.11 -30.28
C ASN A 59 -10.39 -6.83 -29.52
N LYS A 60 -11.45 -7.61 -29.74
CA LYS A 60 -12.71 -7.47 -29.01
C LYS A 60 -12.56 -7.67 -27.51
N TYR A 61 -11.72 -8.63 -27.12
CA TYR A 61 -11.43 -8.92 -25.72
C TYR A 61 -10.61 -7.81 -25.05
N LEU A 62 -9.65 -7.23 -25.77
CA LEU A 62 -8.83 -6.12 -25.30
C LEU A 62 -9.66 -4.87 -24.95
N PHE A 63 -10.76 -4.62 -25.67
CA PHE A 63 -11.64 -3.47 -25.39
C PHE A 63 -12.48 -3.65 -24.12
N SER A 64 -12.86 -4.87 -23.78
CA SER A 64 -13.73 -5.14 -22.63
C SER A 64 -12.97 -5.47 -21.34
N ALA A 65 -11.75 -5.96 -21.46
CA ALA A 65 -10.93 -6.37 -20.32
C ALA A 65 -10.21 -5.19 -19.67
N THR A 66 -9.89 -5.34 -18.38
CA THR A 66 -9.11 -4.34 -17.64
C THR A 66 -7.63 -4.45 -18.00
N LYS A 67 -7.05 -3.33 -18.37
CA LYS A 67 -5.62 -3.22 -18.72
C LYS A 67 -4.75 -3.32 -17.48
N ILE A 68 -3.59 -3.96 -17.61
CA ILE A 68 -2.58 -4.00 -16.56
C ILE A 68 -1.34 -3.27 -17.03
N MET A 69 -0.99 -2.24 -16.26
CA MET A 69 0.20 -1.43 -16.48
C MET A 69 1.20 -1.70 -15.36
N VAL A 70 2.44 -2.00 -15.69
CA VAL A 70 3.53 -2.13 -14.72
C VAL A 70 4.63 -1.14 -15.09
N ASN A 71 4.90 -0.20 -14.19
CA ASN A 71 5.88 0.89 -14.40
C ASN A 71 5.68 1.62 -15.74
N GLY A 72 4.42 1.87 -16.11
CA GLY A 72 4.04 2.55 -17.34
C GLY A 72 3.97 1.67 -18.59
N ALA A 73 4.39 0.41 -18.53
CA ALA A 73 4.28 -0.52 -19.66
C ALA A 73 2.96 -1.30 -19.59
N TRP A 74 2.22 -1.35 -20.70
CA TRP A 74 1.03 -2.18 -20.81
C TRP A 74 1.44 -3.63 -21.06
N ILE A 75 1.30 -4.49 -20.05
CA ILE A 75 1.81 -5.88 -20.08
C ILE A 75 0.75 -6.92 -20.41
N GLY A 76 -0.51 -6.65 -20.13
CA GLY A 76 -1.58 -7.61 -20.33
C GLY A 76 -2.95 -7.08 -19.94
N VAL A 77 -3.90 -8.00 -19.87
CA VAL A 77 -5.29 -7.72 -19.51
C VAL A 77 -5.84 -8.77 -18.57
N ILE A 78 -6.85 -8.37 -17.80
CA ILE A 78 -7.52 -9.23 -16.85
C ILE A 78 -9.04 -9.01 -16.90
N THR A 79 -9.81 -10.03 -16.52
CA THR A 79 -11.27 -9.97 -16.50
C THR A 79 -11.84 -9.54 -15.16
N ASN A 80 -11.16 -9.87 -14.07
CA ASN A 80 -11.66 -9.60 -12.71
C ASN A 80 -10.67 -8.69 -11.94
N PRO A 81 -10.80 -7.35 -12.08
CA PRO A 81 -9.88 -6.41 -11.44
C PRO A 81 -9.97 -6.41 -9.92
N GLN A 82 -11.18 -6.57 -9.34
CA GLN A 82 -11.37 -6.53 -7.89
C GLN A 82 -10.64 -7.69 -7.20
N GLU A 83 -10.81 -8.91 -7.71
CA GLU A 83 -10.14 -10.08 -7.16
C GLU A 83 -8.62 -9.99 -7.32
N THR A 84 -8.15 -9.47 -8.45
CA THR A 84 -6.73 -9.24 -8.67
C THR A 84 -6.12 -8.31 -7.63
N ILE A 85 -6.76 -7.17 -7.36
CA ILE A 85 -6.29 -6.22 -6.35
C ILE A 85 -6.30 -6.86 -4.97
N ARG A 86 -7.34 -7.62 -4.65
CA ARG A 86 -7.44 -8.36 -3.39
C ARG A 86 -6.27 -9.33 -3.20
N ILE A 87 -5.97 -10.12 -4.22
CA ILE A 87 -4.83 -11.05 -4.22
C ILE A 87 -3.53 -10.29 -4.00
N ILE A 88 -3.25 -9.26 -4.77
CA ILE A 88 -2.00 -8.49 -4.67
C ILE A 88 -1.86 -7.88 -3.25
N LYS A 89 -2.92 -7.28 -2.72
CA LYS A 89 -2.90 -6.70 -1.37
C LYS A 89 -2.64 -7.75 -0.29
N LYS A 90 -3.27 -8.93 -0.38
CA LYS A 90 -3.01 -10.03 0.57
C LYS A 90 -1.55 -10.49 0.55
N TYR A 91 -0.98 -10.66 -0.65
CA TYR A 91 0.43 -11.04 -0.79
C TYR A 91 1.37 -9.94 -0.29
N LYS A 92 1.07 -8.67 -0.58
CA LYS A 92 1.81 -7.50 -0.07
C LYS A 92 1.80 -7.46 1.47
N ARG A 93 0.62 -7.61 2.10
CA ARG A 93 0.44 -7.58 3.57
C ARG A 93 1.08 -8.76 4.30
N ASN A 94 1.35 -9.85 3.61
CA ASN A 94 2.12 -10.97 4.12
C ASN A 94 3.62 -10.88 3.79
N GLY A 95 4.06 -9.79 3.15
CA GLY A 95 5.44 -9.58 2.72
C GLY A 95 5.93 -10.60 1.69
N LEU A 96 5.02 -11.25 0.97
CA LEU A 96 5.32 -12.15 -0.15
C LEU A 96 5.54 -11.38 -1.45
N LEU A 97 5.04 -10.16 -1.50
CA LEU A 97 5.41 -9.12 -2.46
C LEU A 97 6.04 -7.96 -1.70
N PRO A 98 6.90 -7.15 -2.32
CA PRO A 98 7.48 -5.98 -1.69
C PRO A 98 6.39 -5.04 -1.16
N ILE A 99 6.53 -4.65 0.09
CA ILE A 99 5.53 -3.85 0.81
C ILE A 99 5.32 -2.45 0.21
N TYR A 100 6.32 -1.94 -0.51
CA TYR A 100 6.28 -0.64 -1.17
C TYR A 100 5.75 -0.68 -2.60
N ASN A 101 5.36 -1.87 -3.11
CA ASN A 101 4.67 -1.94 -4.39
C ASN A 101 3.31 -1.24 -4.28
N SER A 102 3.04 -0.37 -5.24
CA SER A 102 1.78 0.35 -5.34
C SER A 102 0.85 -0.33 -6.33
N VAL A 103 -0.42 -0.39 -5.97
CA VAL A 103 -1.49 -0.96 -6.83
C VAL A 103 -2.69 -0.06 -6.79
N SER A 104 -2.96 0.64 -7.87
CA SER A 104 -4.13 1.48 -8.00
C SER A 104 -5.03 1.03 -9.15
N TRP A 105 -6.33 1.21 -8.99
CA TRP A 105 -7.31 0.90 -10.02
C TRP A 105 -8.03 2.16 -10.48
N ASN A 106 -7.75 2.56 -11.70
CA ASN A 106 -8.46 3.64 -12.36
C ASN A 106 -9.71 3.09 -13.06
N ILE A 107 -10.85 3.21 -12.40
CA ILE A 107 -12.13 2.68 -12.91
C ILE A 107 -12.53 3.39 -14.21
N LYS A 108 -12.28 4.69 -14.32
CA LYS A 108 -12.67 5.47 -15.52
C LYS A 108 -11.94 5.04 -16.78
N ARG A 109 -10.66 4.67 -16.65
CA ARG A 109 -9.82 4.19 -17.75
C ARG A 109 -9.82 2.68 -17.90
N ASN A 110 -10.47 1.97 -16.96
CA ASN A 110 -10.46 0.51 -16.86
C ASN A 110 -9.03 -0.07 -16.88
N GLU A 111 -8.17 0.46 -16.01
CA GLU A 111 -6.77 0.06 -15.92
C GLU A 111 -6.31 -0.11 -14.47
N ILE A 112 -5.55 -1.16 -14.21
CA ILE A 112 -4.80 -1.38 -12.97
C ILE A 112 -3.38 -0.91 -13.23
N ILE A 113 -2.88 -0.01 -12.38
CA ILE A 113 -1.54 0.55 -12.47
C ILE A 113 -0.74 0.03 -11.29
N ILE A 114 0.40 -0.59 -11.58
CA ILE A 114 1.31 -1.15 -10.59
C ILE A 114 2.65 -0.44 -10.73
N TYR A 115 3.14 0.10 -9.62
CA TYR A 115 4.47 0.71 -9.55
C TYR A 115 5.36 -0.10 -8.63
N THR A 116 6.57 -0.42 -9.10
CA THR A 116 7.62 -1.13 -8.35
C THR A 116 8.92 -0.35 -8.31
N ASP A 117 8.98 0.84 -8.89
CA ASP A 117 10.13 1.71 -9.01
C ASP A 117 10.50 2.41 -7.70
N SER A 118 11.68 2.98 -7.67
CA SER A 118 12.20 3.76 -6.55
C SER A 118 11.75 5.21 -6.62
N GLY A 119 11.93 5.94 -5.51
CA GLY A 119 11.76 7.39 -5.46
C GLY A 119 10.30 7.84 -5.31
N ARG A 120 9.37 6.95 -5.05
CA ARG A 120 7.99 7.28 -4.72
C ARG A 120 7.87 7.58 -3.24
N LEU A 121 7.13 8.60 -2.89
CA LEU A 121 6.81 8.91 -1.50
C LEU A 121 5.61 8.08 -1.06
N CYS A 122 5.71 7.43 0.08
CA CYS A 122 4.63 6.63 0.65
C CYS A 122 4.54 6.84 2.16
N ARG A 123 3.41 6.49 2.74
CA ARG A 123 3.14 6.62 4.16
C ARG A 123 2.35 5.44 4.73
N PRO A 124 2.53 5.10 6.01
CA PRO A 124 1.81 4.01 6.65
C PRO A 124 0.40 4.44 7.08
N VAL A 125 -0.58 3.57 6.87
CA VAL A 125 -1.97 3.72 7.32
C VAL A 125 -2.52 2.36 7.74
N PHE A 126 -3.54 2.34 8.62
CA PHE A 126 -4.31 1.13 8.87
C PHE A 126 -5.30 0.89 7.72
N TYR A 127 -5.54 -0.35 7.37
CA TYR A 127 -6.56 -0.68 6.39
C TYR A 127 -7.86 -1.18 7.04
N ILE A 128 -8.93 -1.11 6.28
CA ILE A 128 -10.24 -1.69 6.62
C ILE A 128 -10.45 -2.87 5.67
N ASP A 129 -10.84 -4.01 6.23
CA ASP A 129 -11.11 -5.19 5.43
C ASP A 129 -12.48 -5.10 4.72
N GLU A 130 -12.77 -6.03 3.81
CA GLU A 130 -14.02 -6.09 3.06
C GLU A 130 -15.26 -6.29 3.97
N LYS A 131 -15.06 -6.81 5.17
CA LYS A 131 -16.11 -6.99 6.20
C LYS A 131 -16.29 -5.74 7.09
N ASN A 132 -15.67 -4.61 6.72
CA ASN A 132 -15.62 -3.38 7.51
C ASN A 132 -14.96 -3.54 8.89
N ASN A 133 -14.07 -4.51 9.06
CA ASN A 133 -13.28 -4.64 10.26
C ASN A 133 -11.99 -3.82 10.14
N GLN A 134 -11.66 -3.13 11.20
CA GLN A 134 -10.42 -2.35 11.28
C GLN A 134 -9.24 -3.30 11.55
N SER A 135 -8.19 -3.23 10.74
CA SER A 135 -7.04 -4.14 10.82
C SER A 135 -6.38 -4.19 12.19
N PHE A 136 -6.33 -3.06 12.89
CA PHE A 136 -5.72 -2.95 14.22
C PHE A 136 -6.57 -3.50 15.38
N LYS A 137 -7.85 -3.82 15.17
CA LYS A 137 -8.72 -4.36 16.23
C LYS A 137 -8.55 -5.85 16.51
N ARG A 138 -7.57 -6.51 15.89
CA ARG A 138 -7.26 -7.92 16.15
C ARG A 138 -6.62 -8.08 17.54
N LYS A 139 -7.34 -8.68 18.48
CA LYS A 139 -6.89 -8.86 19.87
C LYS A 139 -5.55 -9.60 19.98
N GLU A 140 -5.37 -10.62 19.17
CA GLU A 140 -4.14 -11.43 19.14
C GLU A 140 -2.88 -10.61 18.81
N ILE A 141 -3.01 -9.57 18.00
CA ILE A 141 -1.90 -8.70 17.65
C ILE A 141 -1.50 -7.83 18.83
N TRP A 142 -2.46 -7.27 19.55
CA TRP A 142 -2.20 -6.45 20.73
C TRP A 142 -1.54 -7.24 21.85
N GLU A 143 -1.96 -8.48 22.08
CA GLU A 143 -1.30 -9.37 23.05
C GLU A 143 0.16 -9.62 22.68
N LYS A 144 0.45 -9.85 21.41
CA LYS A 144 1.81 -10.04 20.91
C LYS A 144 2.66 -8.77 20.96
N ILE A 145 2.07 -7.59 20.74
CA ILE A 145 2.75 -6.30 20.89
C ILE A 145 3.08 -6.06 22.37
N ASN A 146 2.14 -6.27 23.28
CA ASN A 146 2.34 -6.08 24.72
C ASN A 146 3.41 -7.03 25.27
N ASN A 147 3.47 -8.25 24.76
CA ASN A 147 4.49 -9.24 25.11
C ASN A 147 5.84 -8.99 24.40
N LYS A 148 5.97 -7.91 23.63
CA LYS A 148 7.17 -7.53 22.85
C LYS A 148 7.67 -8.62 21.89
N THR A 149 6.77 -9.49 21.44
CA THR A 149 7.08 -10.54 20.46
C THR A 149 6.94 -10.06 19.02
N PHE A 150 6.19 -8.96 18.80
CA PHE A 150 6.01 -8.34 17.49
C PHE A 150 6.90 -7.11 17.34
N THR A 151 7.53 -7.02 16.19
CA THR A 151 8.28 -5.86 15.72
C THR A 151 7.44 -5.06 14.73
N TRP A 152 7.89 -3.84 14.40
CA TRP A 152 7.30 -3.02 13.33
C TRP A 152 7.18 -3.79 12.01
N LEU A 153 8.19 -4.59 11.70
CA LEU A 153 8.21 -5.44 10.53
C LEU A 153 7.03 -6.41 10.48
N ASN A 154 6.68 -7.05 11.59
CA ASN A 154 5.54 -7.95 11.65
C ASN A 154 4.21 -7.22 11.45
N LEU A 155 4.12 -5.95 11.87
CA LEU A 155 2.93 -5.13 11.67
C LEU A 155 2.71 -4.76 10.20
N ILE A 156 3.78 -4.64 9.42
CA ILE A 156 3.74 -4.28 8.00
C ILE A 156 3.64 -5.53 7.11
N SER A 157 4.48 -6.52 7.36
CA SER A 157 4.65 -7.69 6.48
C SER A 157 4.04 -8.98 7.00
N GLY A 158 3.28 -8.89 8.09
CA GLY A 158 2.64 -10.05 8.68
C GLY A 158 3.61 -11.04 9.33
N PHE A 159 3.08 -12.19 9.69
CA PHE A 159 3.79 -13.24 10.43
C PHE A 159 3.57 -14.63 9.83
N ALA A 160 3.24 -14.71 8.54
CA ALA A 160 3.24 -15.97 7.82
C ALA A 160 4.61 -16.65 7.98
N LYS A 161 4.62 -17.97 8.24
CA LYS A 161 5.87 -18.73 8.25
C LYS A 161 6.44 -18.73 6.84
N LYS A 162 7.54 -18.00 6.69
CA LYS A 162 8.32 -17.97 5.46
C LYS A 162 9.33 -19.12 5.52
N LYS A 163 9.61 -19.75 4.39
CA LYS A 163 10.60 -20.85 4.34
C LYS A 163 12.01 -20.35 4.65
N ASP A 164 12.30 -19.07 4.41
CA ASP A 164 13.59 -18.44 4.69
C ASP A 164 13.49 -17.52 5.92
N GLU A 165 14.35 -17.77 6.92
CA GLU A 165 14.48 -16.93 8.12
C GLU A 165 15.04 -15.53 7.84
N TYR A 166 15.59 -15.28 6.66
CA TYR A 166 16.28 -14.04 6.27
C TYR A 166 15.49 -13.19 5.26
N TYR A 167 14.21 -12.96 5.49
CA TYR A 167 13.48 -11.99 4.69
C TYR A 167 13.69 -10.57 5.22
N ASP A 168 14.47 -9.78 4.49
CA ASP A 168 14.62 -8.35 4.73
C ASP A 168 13.64 -7.59 3.81
N THR A 169 12.73 -6.83 4.38
CA THR A 169 11.78 -5.98 3.63
C THR A 169 12.47 -4.87 2.85
N ASN A 170 13.72 -4.56 3.17
CA ASN A 170 14.52 -3.56 2.47
C ASN A 170 15.21 -4.14 1.23
N THR A 171 15.44 -5.43 1.20
CA THR A 171 15.98 -6.10 0.04
C THR A 171 14.83 -6.56 -0.84
N CYS A 172 14.46 -5.88 -1.86
CA CYS A 172 13.41 -6.22 -2.84
C CYS A 172 13.54 -7.67 -3.38
N ARG A 173 13.67 -8.66 -2.50
CA ARG A 173 13.73 -10.06 -2.83
C ARG A 173 12.31 -10.52 -3.11
N PHE A 174 12.09 -10.87 -4.35
CA PHE A 174 10.86 -11.52 -4.76
C PHE A 174 10.96 -13.01 -4.43
N TYR A 175 9.89 -13.54 -3.85
CA TYR A 175 9.71 -14.98 -3.82
C TYR A 175 9.57 -15.50 -5.24
N THR A 176 10.15 -16.64 -5.52
CA THR A 176 9.89 -17.37 -6.76
C THR A 176 8.43 -17.81 -6.77
N ILE A 177 7.91 -18.11 -7.96
CA ILE A 177 6.53 -18.59 -8.11
C ILE A 177 6.34 -19.89 -7.31
N ASP A 178 7.34 -20.76 -7.28
CA ASP A 178 7.30 -22.03 -6.54
C ASP A 178 7.26 -21.81 -5.02
N GLU A 179 7.94 -20.79 -4.52
CA GLU A 179 7.89 -20.39 -3.10
C GLU A 179 6.51 -19.82 -2.72
N LEU A 180 5.86 -19.11 -3.64
CA LEU A 180 4.51 -18.56 -3.46
C LEU A 180 3.42 -19.63 -3.55
N TYR A 181 3.62 -20.66 -4.37
CA TYR A 181 2.64 -21.75 -4.54
C TYR A 181 2.48 -22.61 -3.29
N ASP A 182 3.51 -22.79 -2.48
CA ASP A 182 3.41 -23.52 -1.22
C ASP A 182 2.56 -22.79 -0.15
N THR A 183 2.22 -21.53 -0.39
CA THR A 183 1.37 -20.71 0.48
C THR A 183 -0.08 -20.60 -0.01
N ASN A 184 -0.54 -21.53 -0.86
CA ASN A 184 -1.83 -21.54 -1.56
C ASN A 184 -3.08 -21.58 -0.66
N ASP A 185 -2.94 -21.56 0.65
CA ASP A 185 -4.05 -21.47 1.57
C ASP A 185 -4.40 -19.98 1.80
N PHE A 186 -5.32 -19.48 1.00
CA PHE A 186 -5.78 -18.08 1.04
C PHE A 186 -6.33 -17.69 2.43
N ASP A 187 -6.94 -18.65 3.15
CA ASP A 187 -7.50 -18.42 4.47
C ASP A 187 -6.38 -18.28 5.52
N LYS A 188 -5.28 -19.01 5.36
CA LYS A 188 -4.10 -18.85 6.22
C LYS A 188 -3.45 -17.48 6.02
N LEU A 189 -3.37 -17.00 4.77
CA LEU A 189 -2.82 -15.67 4.48
C LEU A 189 -3.66 -14.55 5.13
N GLU A 190 -4.98 -14.69 5.20
CA GLU A 190 -5.85 -13.71 5.85
C GLU A 190 -5.60 -13.59 7.36
N ASN A 191 -5.25 -14.70 8.01
CA ASN A 191 -4.97 -14.72 9.44
C ASN A 191 -3.58 -14.19 9.81
N THR A 192 -2.65 -14.21 8.87
CA THR A 192 -1.23 -13.88 9.10
C THR A 192 -0.80 -12.53 8.54
N GLU A 193 -1.68 -11.80 7.85
CA GLU A 193 -1.36 -10.50 7.27
C GLU A 193 -1.06 -9.42 8.31
N GLY A 194 -0.21 -8.46 7.93
CA GLY A 194 0.08 -7.28 8.73
C GLY A 194 -1.16 -6.40 8.89
N ILE A 195 -1.05 -5.35 9.69
CA ILE A 195 -2.15 -4.41 9.97
C ILE A 195 -1.93 -3.04 9.31
N ILE A 196 -0.75 -2.76 8.81
CA ILE A 196 -0.34 -1.50 8.21
C ILE A 196 -0.09 -1.69 6.73
N ASP A 197 -0.72 -0.84 5.92
CA ASP A 197 -0.43 -0.68 4.50
C ASP A 197 0.42 0.58 4.27
N TYR A 198 1.44 0.49 3.42
CA TYR A 198 2.11 1.66 2.87
C TYR A 198 1.43 2.07 1.59
N LEU A 199 0.88 3.28 1.58
CA LEU A 199 0.25 3.88 0.41
C LEU A 199 1.17 4.93 -0.20
N ASP A 200 1.33 4.90 -1.52
CA ASP A 200 1.90 6.01 -2.27
C ASP A 200 0.80 6.97 -2.76
N THR A 201 1.19 8.04 -3.40
CA THR A 201 0.25 9.06 -3.90
C THR A 201 -0.75 8.50 -4.92
N ALA A 202 -0.36 7.49 -5.71
CA ALA A 202 -1.24 6.87 -6.71
C ALA A 202 -2.32 5.98 -6.06
N GLU A 203 -1.97 5.24 -5.01
CA GLU A 203 -2.96 4.48 -4.22
C GLU A 203 -3.85 5.43 -3.41
N GLU A 204 -3.28 6.52 -2.87
CA GLU A 204 -4.00 7.47 -2.03
C GLU A 204 -5.10 8.22 -2.79
N GLU A 205 -4.91 8.54 -4.07
CA GLU A 205 -5.95 9.15 -4.92
C GLU A 205 -7.21 8.28 -5.04
N THR A 206 -7.07 6.97 -4.91
CA THR A 206 -8.20 6.01 -4.99
C THR A 206 -8.68 5.53 -3.62
N ALA A 207 -7.96 5.87 -2.55
CA ALA A 207 -8.29 5.50 -1.19
C ALA A 207 -9.22 6.54 -0.53
N LEU A 208 -10.12 6.06 0.32
CA LEU A 208 -10.89 6.91 1.21
C LEU A 208 -10.43 6.67 2.64
N ILE A 209 -9.70 7.65 3.20
CA ILE A 209 -9.03 7.54 4.48
C ILE A 209 -9.82 8.29 5.55
N SER A 210 -10.10 7.63 6.69
CA SER A 210 -10.75 8.25 7.84
C SER A 210 -9.70 8.82 8.79
N ASN A 211 -9.93 10.04 9.30
CA ASN A 211 -9.07 10.67 10.31
C ASN A 211 -9.39 10.18 11.74
N SER A 212 -10.50 9.47 11.93
CA SER A 212 -10.96 9.00 13.23
C SER A 212 -11.13 7.48 13.24
N TYR A 213 -10.85 6.86 14.39
CA TYR A 213 -11.14 5.44 14.61
C TYR A 213 -12.64 5.16 14.71
N GLU A 214 -13.44 6.17 15.10
CA GLU A 214 -14.88 6.13 15.09
C GLU A 214 -15.39 6.85 13.85
N PHE A 215 -15.88 6.10 12.89
CA PHE A 215 -16.43 6.64 11.65
C PHE A 215 -17.76 5.96 11.32
N ASP A 216 -18.56 6.65 10.51
CA ASP A 216 -19.82 6.11 10.01
C ASP A 216 -19.55 4.92 9.07
N LYS A 217 -19.94 3.72 9.50
CA LYS A 217 -19.80 2.48 8.73
C LYS A 217 -20.56 2.49 7.39
N LYS A 218 -21.45 3.46 7.18
CA LYS A 218 -22.14 3.64 5.91
C LYS A 218 -21.25 4.26 4.83
N LYS A 219 -20.17 4.94 5.23
CA LYS A 219 -19.19 5.50 4.28
C LYS A 219 -18.19 4.41 3.88
N PRO A 220 -17.82 4.32 2.60
CA PRO A 220 -16.93 3.28 2.08
C PRO A 220 -15.46 3.61 2.37
N TYR A 221 -15.09 3.82 3.63
CA TYR A 221 -13.70 4.03 4.00
C TYR A 221 -12.87 2.78 3.74
N THR A 222 -11.69 2.97 3.16
CA THR A 222 -10.75 1.90 2.86
C THR A 222 -9.60 1.82 3.86
N HIS A 223 -9.25 2.97 4.45
CA HIS A 223 -8.12 3.10 5.38
C HIS A 223 -8.45 4.06 6.52
N ILE A 224 -7.60 4.05 7.55
CA ILE A 224 -7.68 4.90 8.74
C ILE A 224 -6.30 5.45 9.04
N GLU A 225 -6.22 6.73 9.41
CA GLU A 225 -4.98 7.34 9.89
C GLU A 225 -4.51 6.67 11.18
N ILE A 226 -3.20 6.47 11.30
CA ILE A 226 -2.61 5.92 12.54
C ILE A 226 -2.69 6.97 13.65
N HIS A 227 -2.26 8.20 13.39
CA HIS A 227 -2.35 9.32 14.31
C HIS A 227 -2.27 10.64 13.56
N PRO A 228 -3.02 11.69 13.93
CA PRO A 228 -2.99 12.99 13.27
C PRO A 228 -1.60 13.65 13.24
N SER A 229 -0.76 13.41 14.25
CA SER A 229 0.60 13.96 14.30
C SER A 229 1.51 13.48 13.16
N LEU A 230 1.17 12.37 12.51
CA LEU A 230 1.94 11.84 11.38
C LEU A 230 1.75 12.66 10.09
N LEU A 231 0.80 13.60 10.07
CA LEU A 231 0.62 14.55 8.98
C LEU A 231 1.67 15.66 8.98
N LEU A 232 2.29 15.90 10.13
CA LEU A 232 3.28 16.94 10.33
C LEU A 232 4.71 16.38 10.25
N GLY A 233 5.66 17.23 9.93
CA GLY A 233 7.09 16.93 10.01
C GLY A 233 7.63 17.04 11.42
N VAL A 234 8.95 16.93 11.55
CA VAL A 234 9.64 17.01 12.86
C VAL A 234 9.42 18.36 13.53
N MET A 235 9.57 19.44 12.78
CA MET A 235 9.40 20.81 13.32
C MET A 235 7.94 21.10 13.64
N GLY A 236 7.01 20.72 12.77
CA GLY A 236 5.58 20.92 13.01
C GLY A 236 5.06 20.22 14.26
N ASN A 237 5.58 19.04 14.57
CA ASN A 237 5.22 18.28 15.77
C ASN A 237 5.78 18.89 17.09
N GLN A 238 6.73 19.83 17.02
CA GLN A 238 7.26 20.53 18.19
C GLN A 238 6.46 21.79 18.53
N ILE A 239 5.58 22.23 17.66
CA ILE A 239 4.72 23.40 17.88
C ILE A 239 3.61 23.03 18.87
N VAL A 240 3.46 23.81 19.93
CA VAL A 240 2.39 23.64 20.91
C VAL A 240 1.08 24.14 20.33
N PHE A 241 0.05 23.29 20.36
CA PHE A 241 -1.28 23.58 19.81
C PHE A 241 -1.24 24.10 18.36
N PRO A 242 -0.69 23.30 17.41
CA PRO A 242 -0.56 23.73 16.01
C PRO A 242 -1.90 24.05 15.34
N GLU A 243 -2.99 23.44 15.82
CA GLU A 243 -4.36 23.70 15.37
C GLU A 243 -4.86 25.12 15.67
N ASN A 244 -4.22 25.82 16.59
CA ASN A 244 -4.56 27.20 16.95
C ASN A 244 -3.68 28.24 16.22
N ASN A 245 -2.67 27.80 15.46
CA ASN A 245 -1.82 28.67 14.67
C ASN A 245 -2.48 28.94 13.29
N GLN A 246 -2.45 30.19 12.88
CA GLN A 246 -2.93 30.63 11.57
C GLN A 246 -1.85 30.53 10.51
#